data_a8694e7a2e9837db161b17e1a61f1f7e
#
_entry.id   a8694e7a2e9837db161b17e1a61f1f7e
#
_cell.length_a   1.000
_cell.length_b   1.000
_cell.length_c   1.000
_cell.angle_alpha   90.00
_cell.angle_beta   90.00
_cell.angle_gamma   90.00
#
_symmetry.space_group_name_H-M   'P 1'
#
loop_
_entity.id
_entity.type
_entity.pdbx_description
1 polymer ?
#
loop_
_entity_poly.entity_id
_entity_poly.type
_entity_poly.pdbx_seq_one_letter_code
_entity_poly.pdbx_strand_id
1 'polypeptide(L)'
;MKVKLIKPKLDEMSFRQKLLADEDTMSYNHAWGGTIEWPQYKWKDWYDYWIINHRNQRFYRYLLDEDIGEYVGEIAYHYDNVHKINLANIIILARFRGKGYCNIGLNLLCDSAKQNGVAILYDDIAIDNPSITLFLRNGFTEDYRTTEIIMLKKIL
;
A
#
# COMPACT_ATOMS: atom_id res chain seq x y z
N MET A 1 -4.11 11.11 17.04
CA MET A 1 -3.61 11.05 15.65
C MET A 1 -4.80 10.96 14.70
N LYS A 2 -4.95 11.92 13.82
CA LYS A 2 -6.11 12.01 12.94
C LYS A 2 -5.69 11.76 11.49
N VAL A 3 -5.86 10.53 11.04
CA VAL A 3 -5.43 10.07 9.71
C VAL A 3 -6.65 9.82 8.84
N LYS A 4 -6.60 10.30 7.60
CA LYS A 4 -7.64 10.02 6.61
C LYS A 4 -7.05 9.66 5.24
N LEU A 5 -7.88 9.03 4.42
CA LEU A 5 -7.53 8.69 3.05
C LEU A 5 -7.80 9.88 2.13
N ILE A 6 -6.84 10.17 1.26
CA ILE A 6 -6.94 11.22 0.25
C ILE A 6 -6.79 10.60 -1.13
N LYS A 7 -7.76 10.86 -2.00
CA LYS A 7 -7.63 10.59 -3.43
C LYS A 7 -6.72 11.67 -4.02
N PRO A 8 -5.50 11.33 -4.42
CA PRO A 8 -4.54 12.35 -4.87
C PRO A 8 -4.93 12.94 -6.21
N LYS A 9 -4.48 14.18 -6.45
CA LYS A 9 -4.53 14.82 -7.77
C LYS A 9 -3.27 14.46 -8.57
N LEU A 10 -3.31 14.66 -9.87
CA LEU A 10 -2.16 14.36 -10.74
C LEU A 10 -0.90 15.12 -10.32
N ASP A 11 -1.03 16.39 -9.97
CA ASP A 11 0.11 17.20 -9.52
C ASP A 11 0.66 16.81 -8.15
N GLU A 12 -0.08 16.00 -7.40
CA GLU A 12 0.36 15.45 -6.11
C GLU A 12 1.14 14.13 -6.24
N MET A 13 1.36 13.65 -7.45
CA MET A 13 2.15 12.44 -7.69
C MET A 13 3.63 12.63 -7.31
N SER A 14 4.06 13.86 -7.08
CA SER A 14 5.38 14.17 -6.51
C SER A 14 5.62 13.47 -5.17
N PHE A 15 4.59 13.29 -4.35
CA PHE A 15 4.72 12.54 -3.10
C PHE A 15 5.01 11.06 -3.38
N ARG A 16 4.29 10.44 -4.31
CA ARG A 16 4.55 9.04 -4.69
C ARG A 16 5.96 8.87 -5.24
N GLN A 17 6.41 9.79 -6.10
CA GLN A 17 7.77 9.79 -6.62
C GLN A 17 8.80 9.80 -5.50
N LYS A 18 8.63 10.70 -4.53
CA LYS A 18 9.51 10.81 -3.36
C LYS A 18 9.51 9.53 -2.53
N LEU A 19 8.34 8.95 -2.29
CA LEU A 19 8.19 7.73 -1.51
C LEU A 19 8.92 6.55 -2.16
N LEU A 20 8.77 6.38 -3.48
CA LEU A 20 9.42 5.30 -4.23
C LEU A 20 10.92 5.47 -4.38
N ALA A 21 11.44 6.70 -4.28
CA ALA A 21 12.86 7.02 -4.40
C ALA A 21 13.61 6.96 -3.06
N ASP A 22 12.89 6.90 -1.94
CA ASP A 22 13.51 6.91 -0.62
C ASP A 22 14.05 5.53 -0.26
N GLU A 23 15.37 5.40 -0.14
CA GLU A 23 16.05 4.12 0.11
C GLU A 23 15.58 3.47 1.42
N ASP A 24 15.46 4.25 2.49
CA ASP A 24 15.05 3.72 3.80
C ASP A 24 13.60 3.23 3.74
N THR A 25 12.72 3.98 3.09
CA THR A 25 11.32 3.60 2.90
C THR A 25 11.21 2.30 2.10
N MET A 26 11.97 2.17 1.02
CA MET A 26 11.88 1.05 0.09
C MET A 26 12.82 -0.11 0.45
N SER A 27 13.44 -0.10 1.62
CA SER A 27 14.37 -1.15 2.06
C SER A 27 13.73 -2.56 2.07
N TYR A 28 12.46 -2.67 2.40
CA TYR A 28 11.74 -3.95 2.41
C TYR A 28 11.16 -4.33 1.04
N ASN A 29 11.46 -3.54 0.00
CA ASN A 29 11.08 -3.86 -1.38
C ASN A 29 12.19 -4.58 -2.13
N HIS A 30 13.22 -5.09 -1.45
CA HIS A 30 14.39 -5.71 -2.08
C HIS A 30 14.05 -6.92 -2.96
N ALA A 31 13.02 -7.69 -2.60
CA ALA A 31 12.54 -8.83 -3.40
C ALA A 31 11.95 -8.39 -4.75
N TRP A 32 11.60 -7.11 -4.90
CA TRP A 32 11.02 -6.51 -6.10
C TRP A 32 11.91 -5.40 -6.70
N GLY A 33 13.19 -5.30 -6.27
CA GLY A 33 14.17 -4.38 -6.83
C GLY A 33 14.50 -3.13 -6.01
N GLY A 34 13.92 -2.96 -4.81
CA GLY A 34 14.22 -1.82 -3.93
C GLY A 34 13.51 -0.53 -4.36
N THR A 35 14.28 0.58 -4.47
CA THR A 35 13.73 1.86 -4.95
C THR A 35 13.26 1.79 -6.39
N ILE A 36 12.27 2.60 -6.72
CA ILE A 36 11.69 2.65 -8.06
C ILE A 36 11.89 4.06 -8.61
N GLU A 37 12.52 4.14 -9.77
CA GLU A 37 12.64 5.39 -10.53
C GLU A 37 11.31 5.67 -11.23
N TRP A 38 10.68 6.80 -10.88
CA TRP A 38 9.36 7.14 -11.39
C TRP A 38 9.29 8.62 -11.79
N PRO A 39 9.86 8.97 -12.96
CA PRO A 39 9.92 10.36 -13.42
C PRO A 39 8.55 10.90 -13.80
N GLN A 40 8.43 12.23 -13.81
CA GLN A 40 7.16 12.92 -14.02
C GLN A 40 6.44 12.52 -15.31
N TYR A 41 7.17 12.21 -16.39
CA TYR A 41 6.53 11.82 -17.65
C TYR A 41 5.74 10.51 -17.56
N LYS A 42 5.96 9.70 -16.51
CA LYS A 42 5.21 8.46 -16.26
C LYS A 42 3.97 8.66 -15.40
N TRP A 43 3.80 9.84 -14.79
CA TRP A 43 2.73 10.04 -13.81
C TRP A 43 1.34 9.94 -14.44
N LYS A 44 1.13 10.54 -15.59
CA LYS A 44 -0.21 10.63 -16.19
C LYS A 44 -0.78 9.26 -16.55
N ASP A 45 0.01 8.39 -17.19
CA ASP A 45 -0.46 7.06 -17.59
C ASP A 45 -0.80 6.21 -16.38
N TRP A 46 0.04 6.25 -15.35
CA TRP A 46 -0.20 5.55 -14.10
C TRP A 46 -1.47 6.09 -13.41
N TYR A 47 -1.61 7.43 -13.36
CA TYR A 47 -2.76 8.10 -12.75
C TYR A 47 -4.06 7.74 -13.45
N ASP A 48 -4.08 7.78 -14.78
CA ASP A 48 -5.25 7.41 -15.57
C ASP A 48 -5.64 5.95 -15.30
N TYR A 49 -4.67 5.05 -15.22
CA TYR A 49 -4.90 3.64 -15.00
C TYR A 49 -5.40 3.33 -13.58
N TRP A 50 -4.80 3.93 -12.57
CA TRP A 50 -5.11 3.65 -11.17
C TRP A 50 -6.25 4.47 -10.61
N ILE A 51 -6.38 5.74 -10.99
CA ILE A 51 -7.31 6.69 -10.37
C ILE A 51 -8.52 6.95 -11.26
N ILE A 52 -8.31 7.27 -12.53
CA ILE A 52 -9.41 7.63 -13.44
C ILE A 52 -10.16 6.40 -13.94
N ASN A 53 -9.43 5.43 -14.52
CA ASN A 53 -9.99 4.23 -15.12
C ASN A 53 -9.79 2.99 -14.24
N HIS A 54 -10.02 3.11 -12.94
CA HIS A 54 -9.74 2.05 -11.98
C HIS A 54 -10.63 0.81 -12.15
N ARG A 55 -11.77 0.92 -12.81
CA ARG A 55 -12.70 -0.18 -13.14
C ARG A 55 -13.15 -1.03 -11.94
N ASN A 56 -13.15 -0.45 -10.74
CA ASN A 56 -13.38 -1.17 -9.48
C ASN A 56 -12.42 -2.36 -9.27
N GLN A 57 -11.28 -2.35 -9.95
CA GLN A 57 -10.23 -3.36 -9.82
C GLN A 57 -8.96 -2.82 -9.17
N ARG A 58 -8.85 -1.50 -9.04
CA ARG A 58 -7.69 -0.81 -8.47
C ARG A 58 -8.17 0.27 -7.51
N PHE A 59 -7.48 0.40 -6.39
CA PHE A 59 -7.77 1.39 -5.36
C PHE A 59 -6.44 1.95 -4.85
N TYR A 60 -6.32 3.26 -4.82
CA TYR A 60 -5.09 3.93 -4.39
C TYR A 60 -5.43 5.20 -3.63
N ARG A 61 -4.83 5.37 -2.44
CA ARG A 61 -5.03 6.58 -1.63
C ARG A 61 -3.74 6.94 -0.91
N TYR A 62 -3.56 8.24 -0.67
CA TYR A 62 -2.58 8.73 0.28
C TYR A 62 -3.15 8.69 1.69
N LEU A 63 -2.26 8.48 2.66
CA LEU A 63 -2.57 8.66 4.08
C LEU A 63 -2.17 10.06 4.49
N LEU A 64 -3.13 10.87 4.91
CA LEU A 64 -2.90 12.21 5.42
C LEU A 64 -3.04 12.20 6.94
N ASP A 65 -2.01 12.62 7.66
CA ASP A 65 -2.14 12.97 9.07
C ASP A 65 -2.55 14.43 9.17
N GLU A 66 -3.81 14.68 9.51
CA GLU A 66 -4.37 16.03 9.57
C GLU A 66 -3.76 16.85 10.70
N ASP A 67 -3.28 16.22 11.79
CA ASP A 67 -2.69 16.93 12.92
C ASP A 67 -1.38 17.62 12.53
N ILE A 68 -0.61 17.04 11.63
CA ILE A 68 0.65 17.61 11.15
C ILE A 68 0.57 18.15 9.72
N GLY A 69 -0.54 17.90 9.02
CA GLY A 69 -0.75 18.40 7.66
C GLY A 69 0.17 17.76 6.63
N GLU A 70 0.61 16.51 6.81
CA GLU A 70 1.54 15.84 5.91
C GLU A 70 1.01 14.49 5.44
N TYR A 71 1.36 14.12 4.20
CA TYR A 71 1.20 12.76 3.73
C TYR A 71 2.28 11.89 4.36
N VAL A 72 1.87 10.76 4.92
CA VAL A 72 2.77 9.85 5.65
C VAL A 72 3.02 8.54 4.92
N GLY A 73 2.21 8.23 3.92
CA GLY A 73 2.34 7.00 3.16
C GLY A 73 1.22 6.83 2.14
N GLU A 74 1.16 5.62 1.58
CA GLU A 74 0.12 5.23 0.63
C GLU A 74 -0.46 3.88 0.99
N ILE A 75 -1.71 3.67 0.57
CA ILE A 75 -2.35 2.36 0.59
C ILE A 75 -2.97 2.09 -0.77
N ALA A 76 -2.94 0.83 -1.18
CA ALA A 76 -3.49 0.42 -2.46
C ALA A 76 -3.91 -1.04 -2.42
N TYR A 77 -4.81 -1.42 -3.31
CA TYR A 77 -4.98 -2.81 -3.72
C TYR A 77 -5.35 -2.85 -5.20
N HIS A 78 -5.08 -3.98 -5.83
CA HIS A 78 -5.48 -4.22 -7.21
C HIS A 78 -5.82 -5.69 -7.42
N TYR A 79 -6.66 -5.95 -8.41
CA TYR A 79 -6.97 -7.31 -8.82
C TYR A 79 -5.86 -7.84 -9.73
N ASP A 80 -5.23 -8.95 -9.32
CA ASP A 80 -4.23 -9.66 -10.10
C ASP A 80 -4.93 -10.72 -10.96
N ASN A 81 -4.92 -10.52 -12.28
CA ASN A 81 -5.58 -11.41 -13.23
C ASN A 81 -4.90 -12.78 -13.36
N VAL A 82 -3.61 -12.87 -13.03
CA VAL A 82 -2.85 -14.14 -13.11
C VAL A 82 -3.23 -15.06 -11.96
N HIS A 83 -3.18 -14.55 -10.73
CA HIS A 83 -3.48 -15.32 -9.53
C HIS A 83 -4.94 -15.22 -9.10
N LYS A 84 -5.71 -14.30 -9.73
CA LYS A 84 -7.14 -14.05 -9.46
C LYS A 84 -7.40 -13.69 -8.00
N ILE A 85 -6.56 -12.81 -7.46
CA ILE A 85 -6.64 -12.31 -6.08
C ILE A 85 -6.52 -10.80 -6.06
N ASN A 86 -7.05 -10.17 -5.00
CA ASN A 86 -6.82 -8.75 -4.74
C ASN A 86 -5.58 -8.62 -3.86
N LEU A 87 -4.54 -7.96 -4.39
CA LEU A 87 -3.26 -7.73 -3.73
C LEU A 87 -3.19 -6.34 -3.15
N ALA A 88 -2.90 -6.26 -1.86
CA ALA A 88 -2.71 -5.01 -1.13
C ALA A 88 -1.27 -4.54 -1.19
N ASN A 89 -1.09 -3.24 -0.96
CA ASN A 89 0.21 -2.62 -0.78
C ASN A 89 0.07 -1.47 0.22
N ILE A 90 0.97 -1.41 1.19
CA ILE A 90 1.05 -0.32 2.16
C ILE A 90 2.49 0.11 2.27
N ILE A 91 2.74 1.38 2.06
CA ILE A 91 4.08 1.96 2.22
C ILE A 91 3.97 3.18 3.12
N ILE A 92 4.68 3.17 4.23
CA ILE A 92 4.82 4.30 5.15
C ILE A 92 6.23 4.86 5.00
N LEU A 93 6.35 6.18 4.82
CA LEU A 93 7.66 6.83 4.81
C LEU A 93 8.45 6.43 6.06
N ALA A 94 9.72 6.08 5.87
CA ALA A 94 10.57 5.55 6.95
C ALA A 94 10.59 6.44 8.19
N ARG A 95 10.63 7.78 7.99
CA ARG A 95 10.64 8.74 9.10
C ARG A 95 9.38 8.73 9.95
N PHE A 96 8.30 8.16 9.44
CA PHE A 96 7.01 8.03 10.15
C PHE A 96 6.77 6.63 10.72
N ARG A 97 7.69 5.70 10.54
CA ARG A 97 7.55 4.34 11.07
C ARG A 97 7.58 4.31 12.58
N GLY A 98 6.98 3.26 13.16
CA GLY A 98 6.94 3.08 14.61
C GLY A 98 5.97 4.00 15.35
N LYS A 99 5.08 4.68 14.63
CA LYS A 99 4.13 5.65 15.21
C LYS A 99 2.66 5.22 15.08
N GLY A 100 2.41 4.03 14.55
CA GLY A 100 1.05 3.48 14.42
C GLY A 100 0.36 3.74 13.08
N TYR A 101 0.98 4.42 12.12
CA TYR A 101 0.36 4.72 10.84
C TYR A 101 0.06 3.48 10.01
N CYS A 102 0.93 2.47 10.06
CA CYS A 102 0.70 1.23 9.30
C CYS A 102 -0.55 0.52 9.81
N ASN A 103 -0.77 0.47 11.12
CA ASN A 103 -1.97 -0.14 11.70
C ASN A 103 -3.24 0.58 11.25
N ILE A 104 -3.22 1.92 11.32
CA ILE A 104 -4.35 2.73 10.89
C ILE A 104 -4.61 2.54 9.39
N GLY A 105 -3.55 2.61 8.59
CA GLY A 105 -3.63 2.45 7.13
C GLY A 105 -4.17 1.09 6.73
N LEU A 106 -3.72 0.03 7.40
CA LEU A 106 -4.20 -1.34 7.13
C LEU A 106 -5.70 -1.48 7.40
N ASN A 107 -6.17 -0.93 8.51
CA ASN A 107 -7.59 -0.98 8.85
C ASN A 107 -8.44 -0.16 7.86
N LEU A 108 -7.98 1.03 7.48
CA LEU A 108 -8.66 1.85 6.47
C LEU A 108 -8.70 1.16 5.11
N LEU A 109 -7.61 0.48 4.74
CA LEU A 109 -7.55 -0.29 3.49
C LEU A 109 -8.53 -1.45 3.50
N CYS A 110 -8.57 -2.23 4.57
CA CYS A 110 -9.52 -3.34 4.71
C CYS A 110 -10.97 -2.87 4.66
N ASP A 111 -11.29 -1.77 5.34
CA ASP A 111 -12.65 -1.19 5.32
C ASP A 111 -13.03 -0.74 3.91
N SER A 112 -12.11 -0.08 3.21
CA SER A 112 -12.34 0.38 1.83
C SER A 112 -12.52 -0.79 0.87
N ALA A 113 -11.69 -1.83 0.98
CA ALA A 113 -11.77 -3.03 0.16
C ALA A 113 -13.11 -3.73 0.38
N LYS A 114 -13.53 -3.89 1.63
CA LYS A 114 -14.82 -4.47 1.97
C LYS A 114 -15.99 -3.69 1.38
N GLN A 115 -15.97 -2.37 1.51
CA GLN A 115 -17.00 -1.49 0.92
C GLN A 115 -17.06 -1.61 -0.59
N ASN A 116 -15.93 -1.87 -1.25
CA ASN A 116 -15.85 -2.05 -2.69
C ASN A 116 -16.15 -3.49 -3.16
N GLY A 117 -16.58 -4.37 -2.25
CA GLY A 117 -16.99 -5.73 -2.59
C GLY A 117 -15.87 -6.77 -2.61
N VAL A 118 -14.69 -6.45 -2.10
CA VAL A 118 -13.59 -7.42 -1.98
C VAL A 118 -13.88 -8.38 -0.83
N ALA A 119 -13.89 -9.67 -1.13
CA ALA A 119 -14.18 -10.71 -0.13
C ALA A 119 -12.92 -11.13 0.65
N ILE A 120 -11.78 -11.23 -0.03
CA ILE A 120 -10.51 -11.65 0.56
C ILE A 120 -9.42 -10.71 0.06
N LEU A 121 -8.64 -10.15 0.98
CA LEU A 121 -7.51 -9.29 0.67
C LEU A 121 -6.21 -10.03 0.95
N TYR A 122 -5.28 -10.01 0.00
CA TYR A 122 -3.95 -10.62 0.08
C TYR A 122 -2.88 -9.55 0.14
N ASP A 123 -1.75 -9.88 0.74
CA ASP A 123 -0.55 -9.04 0.67
C ASP A 123 0.69 -9.92 0.71
N ASP A 124 1.59 -9.73 -0.25
CA ASP A 124 2.88 -10.40 -0.30
C ASP A 124 3.94 -9.48 0.31
N ILE A 125 4.53 -9.92 1.39
CA ILE A 125 5.44 -9.11 2.21
C ILE A 125 6.81 -9.80 2.29
N ALA A 126 7.88 -9.00 2.21
CA ALA A 126 9.23 -9.51 2.41
C ALA A 126 9.33 -10.20 3.78
N ILE A 127 9.96 -11.38 3.80
CA ILE A 127 9.97 -12.24 4.99
C ILE A 127 10.69 -11.60 6.19
N ASP A 128 11.59 -10.65 5.93
CA ASP A 128 12.31 -9.88 6.96
C ASP A 128 11.60 -8.58 7.37
N ASN A 129 10.43 -8.30 6.81
CA ASN A 129 9.68 -7.10 7.14
C ASN A 129 9.00 -7.25 8.51
N PRO A 130 9.33 -6.40 9.50
CA PRO A 130 8.74 -6.52 10.84
C PRO A 130 7.24 -6.24 10.89
N SER A 131 6.65 -5.65 9.84
CA SER A 131 5.20 -5.40 9.79
C SER A 131 4.35 -6.68 9.69
N ILE A 132 4.95 -7.81 9.38
CA ILE A 132 4.24 -9.11 9.34
C ILE A 132 3.46 -9.34 10.64
N THR A 133 4.06 -9.07 11.79
CA THR A 133 3.41 -9.21 13.10
C THR A 133 2.15 -8.34 13.19
N LEU A 134 2.19 -7.13 12.64
CA LEU A 134 1.06 -6.22 12.62
C LEU A 134 -0.11 -6.79 11.79
N PHE A 135 0.19 -7.35 10.62
CA PHE A 135 -0.81 -7.99 9.78
C PHE A 135 -1.48 -9.16 10.49
N LEU A 136 -0.69 -10.01 11.14
CA LEU A 136 -1.20 -11.16 11.90
C LEU A 136 -2.12 -10.70 13.05
N ARG A 137 -1.76 -9.63 13.74
CA ARG A 137 -2.60 -9.05 14.80
C ARG A 137 -3.93 -8.51 14.27
N ASN A 138 -3.97 -8.11 13.02
CA ASN A 138 -5.17 -7.54 12.39
C ASN A 138 -5.98 -8.60 11.61
N GLY A 139 -5.78 -9.87 11.91
CA GLY A 139 -6.61 -10.95 11.38
C GLY A 139 -6.13 -11.56 10.06
N PHE A 140 -4.96 -11.17 9.57
CA PHE A 140 -4.34 -11.85 8.43
C PHE A 140 -3.75 -13.18 8.88
N THR A 141 -3.78 -14.16 7.99
CA THR A 141 -3.17 -15.48 8.19
C THR A 141 -2.22 -15.78 7.04
N GLU A 142 -1.26 -16.65 7.30
CA GLU A 142 -0.32 -17.07 6.26
C GLU A 142 -1.02 -17.99 5.26
N ASP A 143 -0.90 -17.69 3.97
CA ASP A 143 -1.36 -18.54 2.87
C ASP A 143 -0.23 -19.47 2.43
N TYR A 144 0.94 -18.90 2.13
CA TYR A 144 2.18 -19.64 1.84
C TYR A 144 3.37 -18.71 2.03
N ARG A 145 4.57 -19.29 2.01
CA ARG A 145 5.81 -18.51 2.01
C ARG A 145 6.85 -19.12 1.10
N THR A 146 7.79 -18.28 0.68
CA THR A 146 9.03 -18.67 0.00
C THR A 146 10.20 -18.28 0.90
N THR A 147 11.44 -18.39 0.37
CA THR A 147 12.63 -17.91 1.10
C THR A 147 12.69 -16.38 1.19
N GLU A 148 11.91 -15.66 0.38
CA GLU A 148 11.97 -14.20 0.27
C GLU A 148 10.72 -13.50 0.74
N ILE A 149 9.54 -14.10 0.54
CA ILE A 149 8.25 -13.47 0.86
C ILE A 149 7.35 -14.39 1.66
N ILE A 150 6.40 -13.79 2.37
CA ILE A 150 5.24 -14.45 2.95
C ILE A 150 3.98 -13.86 2.29
N MET A 151 3.08 -14.74 1.82
CA MET A 151 1.77 -14.33 1.34
C MET A 151 0.79 -14.40 2.49
N LEU A 152 0.19 -13.28 2.83
CA LEU A 152 -0.82 -13.15 3.88
C LEU A 152 -2.19 -12.92 3.26
N LYS A 153 -3.24 -13.35 3.94
CA LYS A 153 -4.62 -13.13 3.50
C LYS A 153 -5.55 -12.85 4.67
N LYS A 154 -6.61 -12.09 4.38
CA LYS A 154 -7.68 -11.80 5.35
C LYS A 154 -9.03 -11.89 4.65
N ILE A 155 -9.97 -12.61 5.27
CA ILE A 155 -11.38 -12.60 4.88
C ILE A 155 -12.02 -11.33 5.47
N LEU A 156 -12.59 -10.51 4.62
CA LEU A 156 -13.15 -9.20 5.00
C LEU A 156 -14.61 -9.26 5.46
#